data_cda340af66c7b257177fb9f27118e868
#
_entry.id   cda340af66c7b257177fb9f27118e868
#
_cell.length_a   1.000
_cell.length_b   1.000
_cell.length_c   1.000
_cell.angle_alpha   90.00
_cell.angle_beta   90.00
_cell.angle_gamma   90.00
#
_symmetry.space_group_name_H-M   'P 1'
#
loop_
_entity.id
_entity.type
_entity.pdbx_description
1 polymer ?
#
loop_
_entity_poly.entity_id
_entity_poly.type
_entity_poly.pdbx_seq_one_letter_code
_entity_poly.pdbx_strand_id
1 'polypeptide(L)'
;MKTGKIEVIIHNAQIVSINKYLIYEDTNNVFHYRNNNFVDVFSSKYFFNIVEDNYGITYTKTHLSKANFQDEILWQFPLSSLGGTEYEPGKTDKIDKILGIAHGNIWFYTDFGRLVALDLETGDVVKKISGNPSDKNSTYEMTLGLGDCFFRPLDKNIVSVSGFDFQIIDTEQLAVTEQYDFREADPMGIGTYRSIYSPMLQGDYFTFLGIKEEDFGYIRWIGIFDYKARKLVWEYEVISEEEFDETRNQLVPPQPLYMSGNKLYVKDIKDNLHIFEREDI
;
A
#
# COMPACT_ATOMS: atom_id res chain seq x y z
N MET A 1 24.40 -17.93 5.64
CA MET A 1 23.96 -17.22 4.43
C MET A 1 25.09 -17.27 3.40
N LYS A 2 24.84 -17.78 2.20
CA LYS A 2 25.80 -17.64 1.10
C LYS A 2 25.70 -16.20 0.61
N THR A 3 26.74 -15.42 0.77
CA THR A 3 26.86 -14.09 0.17
C THR A 3 26.87 -14.28 -1.34
N GLY A 4 25.72 -14.03 -1.98
CA GLY A 4 25.64 -14.00 -3.45
C GLY A 4 26.50 -12.84 -3.95
N LYS A 5 27.47 -13.17 -4.82
CA LYS A 5 28.27 -12.17 -5.52
C LYS A 5 27.34 -11.47 -6.52
N ILE A 6 27.14 -10.17 -6.37
CA ILE A 6 26.44 -9.38 -7.39
C ILE A 6 27.38 -9.28 -8.59
N GLU A 7 27.07 -9.98 -9.67
CA GLU A 7 27.89 -9.99 -10.89
C GLU A 7 27.48 -8.93 -11.91
N VAL A 8 26.32 -8.31 -11.73
CA VAL A 8 25.82 -7.26 -12.64
C VAL A 8 25.32 -6.06 -11.82
N ILE A 9 25.91 -4.90 -12.07
CA ILE A 9 25.40 -3.62 -11.57
C ILE A 9 24.64 -2.97 -12.72
N ILE A 10 23.33 -2.83 -12.52
CA ILE A 10 22.45 -2.18 -13.49
C ILE A 10 22.20 -0.77 -12.97
N HIS A 11 22.67 0.24 -13.71
CA HIS A 11 22.42 1.63 -13.39
C HIS A 11 21.00 2.01 -13.86
N ASN A 12 20.26 2.76 -13.03
CA ASN A 12 18.91 3.27 -13.31
C ASN A 12 17.81 2.20 -13.49
N ALA A 13 17.95 1.04 -12.83
CA ALA A 13 16.89 0.04 -12.79
C ALA A 13 15.88 0.40 -11.71
N GLN A 14 14.60 0.47 -12.07
CA GLN A 14 13.50 0.53 -11.10
C GLN A 14 12.97 -0.89 -10.87
N ILE A 15 12.92 -1.32 -9.61
CA ILE A 15 12.29 -2.59 -9.24
C ILE A 15 10.79 -2.35 -9.19
N VAL A 16 10.06 -2.88 -10.16
CA VAL A 16 8.61 -2.67 -10.31
C VAL A 16 7.81 -3.88 -9.85
N SER A 17 8.39 -5.07 -9.94
CA SER A 17 7.78 -6.29 -9.40
C SER A 17 8.86 -7.17 -8.79
N ILE A 18 8.60 -7.65 -7.58
CA ILE A 18 9.56 -8.44 -6.80
C ILE A 18 9.51 -9.93 -7.18
N ASN A 19 8.46 -10.37 -7.88
CA ASN A 19 8.26 -11.81 -8.03
C ASN A 19 9.24 -12.49 -8.98
N LYS A 20 9.57 -11.90 -10.14
CA LYS A 20 10.44 -12.55 -11.13
C LYS A 20 11.19 -11.57 -12.04
N TYR A 21 10.77 -10.30 -12.13
CA TYR A 21 11.19 -9.39 -13.19
C TYR A 21 11.72 -8.07 -12.67
N LEU A 22 12.74 -7.57 -13.35
CA LEU A 22 13.27 -6.20 -13.20
C LEU A 22 12.95 -5.43 -14.47
N ILE A 23 12.41 -4.22 -14.32
CA ILE A 23 12.11 -3.33 -15.44
C ILE A 23 13.09 -2.16 -15.43
N TYR A 24 13.68 -1.88 -16.58
CA TYR A 24 14.54 -0.72 -16.79
C TYR A 24 13.74 0.50 -17.17
N GLU A 25 13.98 1.61 -16.49
CA GLU A 25 13.26 2.87 -16.69
C GLU A 25 13.51 3.48 -18.08
N ASP A 26 14.73 3.36 -18.60
CA ASP A 26 15.14 4.04 -19.84
C ASP A 26 14.74 3.33 -21.13
N THR A 27 14.47 2.04 -21.09
CA THR A 27 14.28 1.21 -22.28
C THR A 27 13.02 0.38 -22.29
N ASN A 28 12.24 0.37 -21.20
CA ASN A 28 11.09 -0.53 -21.00
C ASN A 28 11.43 -2.02 -21.22
N ASN A 29 12.68 -2.39 -21.02
CA ASN A 29 13.09 -3.77 -21.11
C ASN A 29 12.76 -4.50 -19.81
N VAL A 30 12.15 -5.65 -19.92
CA VAL A 30 11.82 -6.54 -18.80
C VAL A 30 12.79 -7.70 -18.78
N PHE A 31 13.43 -7.90 -17.63
CA PHE A 31 14.40 -8.97 -17.45
C PHE A 31 13.89 -9.98 -16.43
N HIS A 32 13.93 -11.24 -16.79
CA HIS A 32 13.63 -12.34 -15.90
C HIS A 32 14.88 -12.76 -15.14
N TYR A 33 14.84 -12.72 -13.81
CA TYR A 33 15.92 -13.23 -12.96
C TYR A 33 15.73 -14.72 -12.70
N ARG A 34 16.54 -15.55 -13.36
CA ARG A 34 16.48 -17.00 -13.21
C ARG A 34 17.90 -17.57 -13.08
N ASN A 35 18.11 -18.50 -12.13
CA ASN A 35 19.40 -19.18 -11.93
C ASN A 35 20.59 -18.21 -11.74
N ASN A 36 20.40 -17.12 -11.00
CA ASN A 36 21.38 -16.06 -10.77
C ASN A 36 21.83 -15.28 -12.02
N ASN A 37 21.09 -15.33 -13.11
CA ASN A 37 21.33 -14.56 -14.31
C ASN A 37 20.10 -13.76 -14.73
N PHE A 38 20.33 -12.56 -15.27
CA PHE A 38 19.32 -11.80 -15.96
C PHE A 38 19.24 -12.25 -17.41
N VAL A 39 18.05 -12.61 -17.85
CA VAL A 39 17.78 -12.96 -19.23
C VAL A 39 16.83 -11.89 -19.77
N ASP A 40 17.22 -11.26 -20.88
CA ASP A 40 16.33 -10.35 -21.60
C ASP A 40 15.12 -11.15 -22.09
N VAL A 41 13.92 -10.73 -21.63
CA VAL A 41 12.69 -11.46 -21.94
C VAL A 41 11.95 -10.79 -23.07
N PHE A 42 11.82 -9.44 -23.03
CA PHE A 42 11.16 -8.67 -24.07
C PHE A 42 11.39 -7.15 -23.86
N SER A 43 11.15 -6.38 -24.92
CA SER A 43 11.07 -4.92 -24.86
C SER A 43 9.61 -4.51 -25.12
N SER A 44 9.07 -3.61 -24.30
CA SER A 44 7.71 -3.13 -24.41
C SER A 44 7.67 -1.61 -24.38
N LYS A 45 6.71 -1.02 -25.12
CA LYS A 45 6.39 0.41 -25.01
C LYS A 45 5.63 0.76 -23.74
N TYR A 46 5.14 -0.26 -23.01
CA TYR A 46 4.40 -0.07 -21.78
C TYR A 46 5.30 -0.26 -20.55
N PHE A 47 5.11 0.59 -19.58
CA PHE A 47 5.65 0.39 -18.25
C PHE A 47 4.66 -0.46 -17.45
N PHE A 48 5.02 -1.71 -17.15
CA PHE A 48 4.14 -2.63 -16.43
C PHE A 48 4.32 -2.51 -14.91
N ASN A 49 3.20 -2.40 -14.20
CA ASN A 49 3.15 -2.40 -12.73
C ASN A 49 3.10 -3.82 -12.16
N ILE A 50 2.51 -4.74 -12.91
CA ILE A 50 2.53 -6.18 -12.61
C ILE A 50 2.95 -6.90 -13.90
N VAL A 51 3.82 -7.89 -13.77
CA VAL A 51 4.27 -8.73 -14.88
C VAL A 51 4.03 -10.20 -14.51
N GLU A 52 3.35 -10.91 -15.40
CA GLU A 52 3.10 -12.34 -15.34
C GLU A 52 3.77 -13.04 -16.55
N ASP A 53 3.64 -14.35 -16.66
CA ASP A 53 4.41 -15.14 -17.65
C ASP A 53 4.18 -14.72 -19.12
N ASN A 54 3.00 -14.16 -19.46
CA ASN A 54 2.62 -13.85 -20.84
C ASN A 54 1.91 -12.49 -21.01
N TYR A 55 1.75 -11.72 -19.94
CA TYR A 55 1.14 -10.39 -19.98
C TYR A 55 1.67 -9.49 -18.88
N GLY A 56 1.40 -8.21 -19.01
CA GLY A 56 1.59 -7.22 -17.96
C GLY A 56 0.37 -6.34 -17.76
N ILE A 57 0.27 -5.78 -16.56
CA ILE A 57 -0.73 -4.78 -16.20
C ILE A 57 -0.06 -3.42 -16.15
N THR A 58 -0.64 -2.47 -16.84
CA THR A 58 -0.17 -1.07 -16.90
C THR A 58 -1.34 -0.11 -16.72
N TYR A 59 -1.05 1.09 -16.22
CA TYR A 59 -2.07 2.13 -16.18
C TYR A 59 -1.52 3.50 -16.60
N THR A 60 -2.43 4.33 -17.04
CA THR A 60 -2.23 5.73 -17.36
C THR A 60 -3.15 6.59 -16.50
N LYS A 61 -3.15 7.89 -16.73
CA LYS A 61 -4.11 8.82 -16.08
C LYS A 61 -5.57 8.52 -16.41
N THR A 62 -5.83 7.75 -17.47
CA THR A 62 -7.19 7.55 -18.01
C THR A 62 -7.64 6.11 -18.10
N HIS A 63 -6.73 5.15 -18.08
CA HIS A 63 -7.05 3.74 -18.28
C HIS A 63 -6.16 2.82 -17.45
N LEU A 64 -6.73 1.68 -17.03
CA LEU A 64 -6.02 0.48 -16.63
C LEU A 64 -6.06 -0.52 -17.80
N SER A 65 -4.97 -1.20 -18.11
CA SER A 65 -4.87 -2.07 -19.28
C SER A 65 -4.12 -3.36 -18.96
N LYS A 66 -4.53 -4.46 -19.58
CA LYS A 66 -3.76 -5.70 -19.72
C LYS A 66 -3.20 -5.74 -21.13
N ALA A 67 -1.92 -5.98 -21.28
CA ALA A 67 -1.26 -6.08 -22.57
C ALA A 67 -0.33 -7.28 -22.60
N ASN A 68 -0.16 -7.90 -23.76
CA ASN A 68 0.85 -8.92 -23.95
C ASN A 68 2.23 -8.29 -24.26
N PHE A 69 3.25 -9.13 -24.36
CA PHE A 69 4.62 -8.67 -24.58
C PHE A 69 4.93 -8.35 -26.07
N GLN A 70 3.95 -8.44 -26.93
CA GLN A 70 3.96 -7.93 -28.31
C GLN A 70 3.32 -6.55 -28.43
N ASP A 71 3.06 -5.88 -27.27
CA ASP A 71 2.41 -4.57 -27.17
C ASP A 71 0.94 -4.55 -27.68
N GLU A 72 0.27 -5.69 -27.68
CA GLU A 72 -1.16 -5.77 -27.98
C GLU A 72 -1.96 -5.63 -26.69
N ILE A 73 -2.93 -4.71 -26.71
CA ILE A 73 -3.87 -4.53 -25.61
C ILE A 73 -4.89 -5.66 -25.64
N LEU A 74 -4.93 -6.47 -24.60
CA LEU A 74 -5.88 -7.58 -24.43
C LEU A 74 -7.23 -7.05 -23.95
N TRP A 75 -7.22 -6.11 -23.00
CA TRP A 75 -8.38 -5.31 -22.59
C TRP A 75 -7.93 -3.96 -22.00
N GLN A 76 -8.88 -3.02 -21.99
CA GLN A 76 -8.66 -1.68 -21.44
C GLN A 76 -9.90 -1.21 -20.67
N PHE A 77 -9.71 -0.81 -19.42
CA PHE A 77 -10.75 -0.28 -18.56
C PHE A 77 -10.60 1.24 -18.44
N PRO A 78 -11.59 2.05 -18.87
CA PRO A 78 -11.53 3.50 -18.76
C PRO A 78 -11.85 3.94 -17.31
N LEU A 79 -10.95 4.70 -16.68
CA LEU A 79 -11.16 5.21 -15.32
C LEU A 79 -12.35 6.18 -15.22
N SER A 80 -12.74 6.80 -16.31
CA SER A 80 -13.95 7.64 -16.39
C SER A 80 -15.24 6.86 -16.06
N SER A 81 -15.25 5.53 -16.23
CA SER A 81 -16.40 4.69 -15.88
C SER A 81 -16.63 4.54 -14.37
N LEU A 82 -15.64 4.91 -13.55
CA LEU A 82 -15.79 4.97 -12.10
C LEU A 82 -16.64 6.17 -11.64
N GLY A 83 -16.82 7.18 -12.51
CA GLY A 83 -17.55 8.40 -12.20
C GLY A 83 -16.79 9.35 -11.27
N GLY A 84 -17.26 10.60 -11.21
CA GLY A 84 -16.81 11.58 -10.23
C GLY A 84 -17.41 11.33 -8.84
N THR A 85 -17.11 12.21 -7.89
CA THR A 85 -17.77 12.26 -6.58
C THR A 85 -18.94 13.25 -6.62
N GLU A 86 -19.79 13.23 -5.59
CA GLU A 86 -20.88 14.22 -5.44
C GLU A 86 -20.33 15.66 -5.47
N TYR A 87 -19.16 15.89 -4.85
CA TYR A 87 -18.55 17.23 -4.79
C TYR A 87 -17.76 17.59 -6.07
N GLU A 88 -17.32 16.59 -6.83
CA GLU A 88 -16.54 16.77 -8.06
C GLU A 88 -17.09 15.86 -9.18
N PRO A 89 -18.33 16.05 -9.64
CA PRO A 89 -19.00 15.11 -10.54
C PRO A 89 -18.37 15.03 -11.94
N GLY A 90 -17.62 16.06 -12.35
CA GLY A 90 -16.90 16.10 -13.62
C GLY A 90 -15.45 15.64 -13.56
N LYS A 91 -14.95 15.28 -12.40
CA LYS A 91 -13.55 14.87 -12.22
C LYS A 91 -13.41 13.36 -12.39
N THR A 92 -12.45 12.95 -13.20
CA THR A 92 -12.11 11.53 -13.38
C THR A 92 -11.25 11.08 -12.19
N ASP A 93 -11.61 9.94 -11.62
CA ASP A 93 -10.83 9.26 -10.59
C ASP A 93 -9.49 8.76 -11.16
N LYS A 94 -8.50 8.54 -10.31
CA LYS A 94 -7.18 8.06 -10.70
C LYS A 94 -6.79 6.86 -9.85
N ILE A 95 -5.98 5.99 -10.43
CA ILE A 95 -5.33 4.93 -9.66
C ILE A 95 -4.23 5.56 -8.81
N ASP A 96 -4.35 5.41 -7.51
CA ASP A 96 -3.30 5.68 -6.55
C ASP A 96 -2.34 4.48 -6.51
N LYS A 97 -2.90 3.26 -6.38
CA LYS A 97 -2.10 2.05 -6.17
C LYS A 97 -2.75 0.82 -6.79
N ILE A 98 -1.97 0.06 -7.57
CA ILE A 98 -2.33 -1.32 -7.92
C ILE A 98 -1.91 -2.20 -6.75
N LEU A 99 -2.85 -2.97 -6.19
CA LEU A 99 -2.63 -3.78 -5.00
C LEU A 99 -2.09 -5.17 -5.35
N GLY A 100 -2.71 -5.84 -6.35
CA GLY A 100 -2.29 -7.16 -6.75
C GLY A 100 -3.37 -7.93 -7.50
N ILE A 101 -3.06 -9.19 -7.81
CA ILE A 101 -3.97 -10.15 -8.45
C ILE A 101 -4.36 -11.23 -7.45
N ALA A 102 -5.66 -11.44 -7.25
CA ALA A 102 -6.21 -12.43 -6.37
C ALA A 102 -7.48 -13.06 -6.96
N HIS A 103 -7.59 -14.37 -6.92
CA HIS A 103 -8.80 -15.13 -7.33
C HIS A 103 -9.33 -14.72 -8.71
N GLY A 104 -8.42 -14.53 -9.70
CA GLY A 104 -8.78 -14.14 -11.06
C GLY A 104 -9.16 -12.67 -11.23
N ASN A 105 -8.98 -11.84 -10.22
CA ASN A 105 -9.29 -10.41 -10.24
C ASN A 105 -8.05 -9.56 -9.99
N ILE A 106 -7.95 -8.42 -10.69
CA ILE A 106 -6.99 -7.36 -10.38
C ILE A 106 -7.63 -6.33 -9.46
N TRP A 107 -6.94 -6.02 -8.37
CA TRP A 107 -7.38 -5.07 -7.36
C TRP A 107 -6.55 -3.79 -7.40
N PHE A 108 -7.22 -2.65 -7.36
CA PHE A 108 -6.57 -1.34 -7.26
C PHE A 108 -7.35 -0.39 -6.36
N TYR A 109 -6.63 0.56 -5.79
CA TYR A 109 -7.13 1.63 -4.96
C TYR A 109 -7.00 2.97 -5.68
N THR A 110 -7.91 3.91 -5.43
CA THR A 110 -8.00 5.17 -6.16
C THR A 110 -7.89 6.40 -5.25
N ASP A 111 -7.56 7.54 -5.85
CA ASP A 111 -7.45 8.84 -5.17
C ASP A 111 -8.77 9.25 -4.45
N PHE A 112 -9.93 8.77 -4.93
CA PHE A 112 -11.21 9.06 -4.29
C PHE A 112 -11.57 8.11 -3.15
N GLY A 113 -10.63 7.29 -2.69
CA GLY A 113 -10.87 6.35 -1.60
C GLY A 113 -11.75 5.17 -2.00
N ARG A 114 -11.57 4.66 -3.21
CA ARG A 114 -12.32 3.54 -3.77
C ARG A 114 -11.43 2.34 -3.99
N LEU A 115 -11.92 1.17 -3.65
CA LEU A 115 -11.30 -0.12 -3.93
C LEU A 115 -12.10 -0.83 -5.02
N VAL A 116 -11.43 -1.20 -6.11
CA VAL A 116 -12.06 -1.76 -7.30
C VAL A 116 -11.38 -3.07 -7.68
N ALA A 117 -12.20 -4.07 -8.03
CA ALA A 117 -11.76 -5.32 -8.63
C ALA A 117 -12.29 -5.43 -10.06
N LEU A 118 -11.40 -5.77 -10.99
CA LEU A 118 -11.76 -6.15 -12.36
C LEU A 118 -11.42 -7.61 -12.60
N ASP A 119 -12.27 -8.28 -13.34
CA ASP A 119 -11.95 -9.61 -13.87
C ASP A 119 -10.68 -9.55 -14.71
N LEU A 120 -9.75 -10.43 -14.43
CA LEU A 120 -8.42 -10.40 -15.06
C LEU A 120 -8.48 -10.80 -16.54
N GLU A 121 -9.47 -11.57 -16.98
CA GLU A 121 -9.58 -12.01 -18.37
C GLU A 121 -10.34 -11.01 -19.24
N THR A 122 -11.40 -10.39 -18.70
CA THR A 122 -12.28 -9.51 -19.49
C THR A 122 -12.05 -8.04 -19.25
N GLY A 123 -11.53 -7.64 -18.08
CA GLY A 123 -11.44 -6.24 -17.65
C GLY A 123 -12.76 -5.66 -17.13
N ASP A 124 -13.80 -6.51 -16.97
CA ASP A 124 -15.08 -6.07 -16.44
C ASP A 124 -15.01 -5.82 -14.92
N VAL A 125 -15.84 -4.89 -14.46
CA VAL A 125 -15.93 -4.59 -13.02
C VAL A 125 -16.64 -5.73 -12.30
N VAL A 126 -15.95 -6.34 -11.35
CA VAL A 126 -16.48 -7.41 -10.49
C VAL A 126 -16.95 -6.85 -9.15
N LYS A 127 -16.20 -5.90 -8.58
CA LYS A 127 -16.51 -5.30 -7.28
C LYS A 127 -16.10 -3.83 -7.22
N LYS A 128 -16.92 -3.04 -6.53
CA LYS A 128 -16.61 -1.65 -6.17
C LYS A 128 -16.98 -1.42 -4.72
N ILE A 129 -16.01 -1.01 -3.91
CA ILE A 129 -16.17 -0.65 -2.50
C ILE A 129 -15.71 0.80 -2.34
N SER A 130 -16.43 1.62 -1.56
CA SER A 130 -16.04 2.98 -1.26
C SER A 130 -16.15 3.31 0.22
N GLY A 131 -15.10 3.94 0.74
CA GLY A 131 -15.11 4.61 2.03
C GLY A 131 -15.48 6.10 1.93
N ASN A 132 -15.71 6.61 0.72
CA ASN A 132 -16.01 8.02 0.50
C ASN A 132 -17.51 8.30 0.71
N PRO A 133 -17.89 9.13 1.70
CA PRO A 133 -19.31 9.44 1.96
C PRO A 133 -20.06 10.03 0.75
N SER A 134 -19.35 10.64 -0.20
CA SER A 134 -19.94 11.20 -1.43
C SER A 134 -20.42 10.14 -2.44
N ASP A 135 -20.09 8.87 -2.21
CA ASP A 135 -20.53 7.74 -3.04
C ASP A 135 -21.81 7.06 -2.56
N LYS A 136 -22.47 7.57 -1.50
CA LYS A 136 -23.67 6.95 -0.88
C LYS A 136 -24.81 6.64 -1.86
N ASN A 137 -24.96 7.43 -2.90
CA ASN A 137 -26.01 7.27 -3.92
C ASN A 137 -25.50 6.61 -5.21
N SER A 138 -24.32 6.04 -5.18
CA SER A 138 -23.65 5.40 -6.33
C SER A 138 -23.83 3.88 -6.32
N THR A 139 -23.21 3.21 -7.29
CA THR A 139 -23.19 1.74 -7.38
C THR A 139 -22.11 1.09 -6.52
N TYR A 140 -21.44 1.87 -5.65
CA TYR A 140 -20.42 1.35 -4.73
C TYR A 140 -21.06 0.74 -3.49
N GLU A 141 -20.48 -0.37 -3.02
CA GLU A 141 -20.75 -0.86 -1.68
C GLU A 141 -20.04 0.06 -0.67
N MET A 142 -20.82 0.62 0.25
CA MET A 142 -20.29 1.55 1.23
C MET A 142 -19.69 0.81 2.41
N THR A 143 -18.53 1.28 2.86
CA THR A 143 -17.87 0.80 4.07
C THR A 143 -17.42 1.98 4.94
N LEU A 144 -16.75 1.72 6.06
CA LEU A 144 -16.01 2.73 6.81
C LEU A 144 -14.93 3.36 5.91
N GLY A 145 -14.28 4.43 6.36
CA GLY A 145 -13.23 5.08 5.58
C GLY A 145 -12.20 4.07 5.05
N LEU A 146 -12.03 4.02 3.74
CA LEU A 146 -10.90 3.30 3.14
C LEU A 146 -9.70 4.24 3.09
N GLY A 147 -8.57 3.78 3.62
CA GLY A 147 -7.32 4.52 3.62
C GLY A 147 -6.19 3.73 2.98
N ASP A 148 -5.05 3.66 3.65
CA ASP A 148 -3.93 2.85 3.16
C ASP A 148 -4.35 1.39 3.00
N CYS A 149 -4.33 0.92 1.75
CA CYS A 149 -4.67 -0.45 1.38
C CYS A 149 -3.40 -1.27 1.14
N PHE A 150 -3.34 -2.45 1.75
CA PHE A 150 -2.20 -3.38 1.68
C PHE A 150 -2.67 -4.74 1.19
N PHE A 151 -2.03 -5.23 0.13
CA PHE A 151 -2.25 -6.60 -0.33
C PHE A 151 -1.42 -7.58 0.50
N ARG A 152 -2.04 -8.64 0.99
CA ARG A 152 -1.40 -9.72 1.74
C ARG A 152 -1.15 -10.92 0.84
N PRO A 153 0.10 -11.20 0.44
CA PRO A 153 0.38 -12.28 -0.51
C PRO A 153 0.03 -13.69 -0.01
N LEU A 154 0.06 -13.91 1.31
CA LEU A 154 -0.17 -15.25 1.92
C LEU A 154 -1.62 -15.73 1.75
N ASP A 155 -2.58 -14.91 2.10
CA ASP A 155 -4.01 -15.23 2.05
C ASP A 155 -4.75 -14.46 0.96
N LYS A 156 -4.01 -13.64 0.22
CA LYS A 156 -4.51 -12.78 -0.87
C LYS A 156 -5.58 -11.77 -0.45
N ASN A 157 -5.76 -11.53 0.84
CA ASN A 157 -6.69 -10.52 1.33
C ASN A 157 -6.12 -9.12 1.24
N ILE A 158 -6.98 -8.12 1.32
CA ILE A 158 -6.60 -6.72 1.39
C ILE A 158 -6.91 -6.22 2.80
N VAL A 159 -5.93 -5.58 3.42
CA VAL A 159 -6.08 -4.87 4.69
C VAL A 159 -6.15 -3.38 4.39
N SER A 160 -7.14 -2.69 4.92
CA SER A 160 -7.25 -1.23 4.84
C SER A 160 -7.17 -0.61 6.22
N VAL A 161 -6.39 0.46 6.34
CA VAL A 161 -6.26 1.27 7.55
C VAL A 161 -6.54 2.72 7.20
N SER A 162 -7.56 3.31 7.82
CA SER A 162 -7.94 4.70 7.61
C SER A 162 -8.10 5.40 8.96
N GLY A 163 -7.09 6.18 9.36
CA GLY A 163 -7.07 6.67 10.74
C GLY A 163 -7.13 5.48 11.70
N PHE A 164 -8.17 5.41 12.52
CA PHE A 164 -8.38 4.30 13.45
C PHE A 164 -9.27 3.18 12.92
N ASP A 165 -9.83 3.33 11.73
CA ASP A 165 -10.66 2.29 11.11
C ASP A 165 -9.81 1.21 10.47
N PHE A 166 -10.05 -0.03 10.86
CA PHE A 166 -9.41 -1.22 10.33
C PHE A 166 -10.43 -2.08 9.60
N GLN A 167 -10.03 -2.63 8.44
CA GLN A 167 -10.87 -3.51 7.66
C GLN A 167 -10.06 -4.60 6.99
N ILE A 168 -10.64 -5.81 6.88
CA ILE A 168 -10.16 -6.89 6.02
C ILE A 168 -11.18 -7.10 4.90
N ILE A 169 -10.71 -7.03 3.68
CA ILE A 169 -11.48 -7.33 2.48
C ILE A 169 -11.02 -8.70 1.98
N ASP A 170 -11.93 -9.68 2.04
CA ASP A 170 -11.75 -11.00 1.48
C ASP A 170 -11.92 -10.92 -0.04
N THR A 171 -10.84 -11.20 -0.77
CA THR A 171 -10.83 -11.04 -2.23
C THR A 171 -11.49 -12.21 -2.95
N GLU A 172 -11.71 -13.36 -2.31
CA GLU A 172 -12.47 -14.49 -2.85
C GLU A 172 -13.97 -14.26 -2.70
N GLN A 173 -14.40 -13.81 -1.52
CA GLN A 173 -15.79 -13.48 -1.24
C GLN A 173 -16.23 -12.12 -1.80
N LEU A 174 -15.28 -11.29 -2.22
CA LEU A 174 -15.50 -9.93 -2.70
C LEU A 174 -16.22 -9.04 -1.66
N ALA A 175 -15.89 -9.19 -0.39
CA ALA A 175 -16.61 -8.58 0.72
C ALA A 175 -15.69 -8.10 1.83
N VAL A 176 -16.15 -7.08 2.57
CA VAL A 176 -15.55 -6.72 3.86
C VAL A 176 -15.98 -7.78 4.88
N THR A 177 -15.02 -8.53 5.41
CA THR A 177 -15.28 -9.64 6.35
C THR A 177 -14.98 -9.29 7.78
N GLU A 178 -14.15 -8.29 8.02
CA GLU A 178 -13.81 -7.80 9.34
C GLU A 178 -13.67 -6.28 9.30
N GLN A 179 -14.22 -5.60 10.30
CA GLN A 179 -13.99 -4.18 10.52
C GLN A 179 -14.16 -3.80 11.99
N TYR A 180 -13.32 -2.87 12.47
CA TYR A 180 -13.42 -2.33 13.82
C TYR A 180 -12.62 -1.02 13.95
N ASP A 181 -12.94 -0.21 14.98
CA ASP A 181 -12.13 0.92 15.41
C ASP A 181 -11.05 0.42 16.39
N PHE A 182 -9.80 0.76 16.15
CA PHE A 182 -8.67 0.39 17.01
C PHE A 182 -8.83 0.89 18.44
N ARG A 183 -9.39 2.10 18.61
CA ARG A 183 -9.56 2.72 19.94
C ARG A 183 -10.58 1.98 20.77
N GLU A 184 -11.62 1.44 20.14
CA GLU A 184 -12.61 0.60 20.82
C GLU A 184 -12.02 -0.77 21.18
N ALA A 185 -11.15 -1.30 20.32
CA ALA A 185 -10.52 -2.60 20.53
C ALA A 185 -9.45 -2.57 21.65
N ASP A 186 -8.70 -1.47 21.75
CA ASP A 186 -7.63 -1.31 22.76
C ASP A 186 -7.61 0.14 23.29
N PRO A 187 -8.58 0.52 24.14
CA PRO A 187 -8.73 1.91 24.60
C PRO A 187 -7.59 2.40 25.49
N MET A 188 -6.85 1.49 26.16
CA MET A 188 -5.71 1.82 27.04
C MET A 188 -4.37 1.78 26.30
N GLY A 189 -4.31 1.21 25.11
CA GLY A 189 -3.17 1.21 24.23
C GLY A 189 -3.33 2.24 23.11
N ILE A 190 -3.67 1.78 21.90
CA ILE A 190 -3.81 2.67 20.74
C ILE A 190 -4.94 3.71 20.93
N GLY A 191 -5.90 3.45 21.81
CA GLY A 191 -6.96 4.40 22.18
C GLY A 191 -6.46 5.68 22.86
N THR A 192 -5.21 5.71 23.32
CA THR A 192 -4.57 6.91 23.89
C THR A 192 -4.02 7.86 22.82
N TYR A 193 -4.05 7.45 21.55
CA TYR A 193 -3.63 8.28 20.44
C TYR A 193 -4.77 9.12 19.89
N ARG A 194 -4.47 10.39 19.64
CA ARG A 194 -5.36 11.30 18.91
C ARG A 194 -5.38 11.05 17.41
N SER A 195 -4.24 10.67 16.85
CA SER A 195 -4.10 10.40 15.42
C SER A 195 -2.95 9.42 15.17
N ILE A 196 -3.11 8.59 14.15
CA ILE A 196 -2.07 7.72 13.60
C ILE A 196 -1.84 8.01 12.12
N TYR A 197 -0.61 7.83 11.64
CA TYR A 197 -0.17 8.18 10.29
C TYR A 197 0.74 7.12 9.71
N SER A 198 0.78 7.08 8.37
CA SER A 198 1.72 6.25 7.60
C SER A 198 1.77 4.80 8.07
N PRO A 199 0.62 4.12 8.19
CA PRO A 199 0.63 2.73 8.59
C PRO A 199 1.41 1.91 7.57
N MET A 200 2.17 0.92 8.05
CA MET A 200 2.86 -0.05 7.22
C MET A 200 2.59 -1.46 7.74
N LEU A 201 2.08 -2.32 6.86
CA LEU A 201 1.73 -3.69 7.21
C LEU A 201 2.93 -4.62 7.05
N GLN A 202 3.20 -5.44 8.07
CA GLN A 202 4.14 -6.55 8.01
C GLN A 202 3.60 -7.76 8.78
N GLY A 203 3.24 -8.82 8.06
CA GLY A 203 2.59 -9.98 8.67
C GLY A 203 1.28 -9.62 9.34
N ASP A 204 1.18 -9.89 10.64
CA ASP A 204 0.01 -9.60 11.47
C ASP A 204 0.12 -8.27 12.25
N TYR A 205 1.16 -7.51 11.95
CA TYR A 205 1.44 -6.24 12.61
C TYR A 205 1.34 -5.08 11.64
N PHE A 206 0.88 -3.94 12.12
CA PHE A 206 1.14 -2.68 11.46
C PHE A 206 1.91 -1.72 12.38
N THR A 207 2.84 -1.03 11.79
CA THR A 207 3.58 0.05 12.42
C THR A 207 2.95 1.38 12.02
N PHE A 208 3.00 2.36 12.90
CA PHE A 208 2.45 3.69 12.62
C PHE A 208 3.25 4.78 13.32
N LEU A 209 3.17 5.99 12.81
CA LEU A 209 3.54 7.21 13.52
C LEU A 209 2.32 7.75 14.25
N GLY A 210 2.50 8.33 15.45
CA GLY A 210 1.37 8.74 16.27
C GLY A 210 1.52 10.07 16.98
N ILE A 211 0.36 10.67 17.25
CA ILE A 211 0.19 11.81 18.13
C ILE A 211 -0.67 11.33 19.31
N LYS A 212 -0.17 11.46 20.54
CA LYS A 212 -0.99 11.24 21.73
C LYS A 212 -1.84 12.45 22.06
N GLU A 213 -2.86 12.27 22.89
CA GLU A 213 -3.79 13.37 23.28
C GLU A 213 -3.05 14.55 23.90
N GLU A 214 -1.98 14.29 24.69
CA GLU A 214 -1.17 15.32 25.34
C GLU A 214 -0.22 16.09 24.39
N ASP A 215 0.04 15.63 23.17
CA ASP A 215 1.13 16.09 22.30
C ASP A 215 0.81 17.35 21.47
N PHE A 216 -0.25 18.07 21.71
CA PHE A 216 -0.63 19.31 20.98
C PHE A 216 -0.52 19.25 19.45
N GLY A 217 -0.58 18.05 18.86
CA GLY A 217 -0.62 17.85 17.41
C GLY A 217 0.73 17.56 16.75
N TYR A 218 1.78 17.23 17.51
CA TYR A 218 3.09 16.88 16.97
C TYR A 218 3.34 15.38 16.93
N ILE A 219 3.91 14.89 15.83
CA ILE A 219 4.20 13.46 15.64
C ILE A 219 5.52 13.12 16.32
N ARG A 220 5.45 12.51 17.48
CA ARG A 220 6.61 12.15 18.30
C ARG A 220 6.74 10.66 18.57
N TRP A 221 5.65 9.91 18.37
CA TRP A 221 5.54 8.51 18.74
C TRP A 221 5.58 7.59 17.53
N ILE A 222 6.06 6.38 17.78
CA ILE A 222 5.98 5.24 16.88
C ILE A 222 5.34 4.09 17.64
N GLY A 223 4.47 3.33 16.98
CA GLY A 223 3.79 2.19 17.58
C GLY A 223 3.76 0.97 16.67
N ILE A 224 3.61 -0.19 17.30
CA ILE A 224 3.34 -1.47 16.62
C ILE A 224 2.06 -2.05 17.21
N PHE A 225 1.09 -2.31 16.35
CA PHE A 225 -0.19 -2.89 16.69
C PHE A 225 -0.34 -4.28 16.07
N ASP A 226 -0.69 -5.27 16.88
CA ASP A 226 -1.10 -6.59 16.44
C ASP A 226 -2.60 -6.55 16.14
N TYR A 227 -2.97 -6.56 14.85
CA TYR A 227 -4.37 -6.44 14.47
C TYR A 227 -5.17 -7.74 14.70
N LYS A 228 -4.53 -8.92 14.79
CA LYS A 228 -5.20 -10.16 15.16
C LYS A 228 -5.49 -10.23 16.65
N ALA A 229 -4.51 -9.87 17.48
CA ALA A 229 -4.69 -9.74 18.93
C ALA A 229 -5.49 -8.49 19.32
N ARG A 230 -5.67 -7.56 18.36
CA ARG A 230 -6.31 -6.25 18.54
C ARG A 230 -5.70 -5.46 19.70
N LYS A 231 -4.37 -5.36 19.70
CA LYS A 231 -3.63 -4.77 20.81
C LYS A 231 -2.38 -4.04 20.37
N LEU A 232 -2.12 -2.88 20.97
CA LEU A 232 -0.83 -2.21 20.91
C LEU A 232 0.21 -3.06 21.66
N VAL A 233 1.22 -3.55 20.93
CA VAL A 233 2.22 -4.45 21.48
C VAL A 233 3.53 -3.75 21.82
N TRP A 234 3.76 -2.60 21.22
CA TRP A 234 4.93 -1.79 21.49
C TRP A 234 4.70 -0.34 21.06
N GLU A 235 5.26 0.60 21.83
CA GLU A 235 5.33 2.02 21.47
C GLU A 235 6.61 2.65 22.01
N TYR A 236 7.04 3.72 21.38
CA TYR A 236 8.21 4.47 21.79
C TYR A 236 8.08 5.95 21.42
N GLU A 237 8.45 6.83 22.36
CA GLU A 237 8.58 8.26 22.12
C GLU A 237 9.94 8.53 21.48
N VAL A 238 9.97 8.80 20.18
CA VAL A 238 11.21 9.01 19.41
C VAL A 238 11.78 10.39 19.68
N ILE A 239 10.91 11.40 19.76
CA ILE A 239 11.27 12.79 20.05
C ILE A 239 10.64 13.16 21.39
N SER A 240 11.47 13.41 22.40
CA SER A 240 10.97 13.83 23.72
C SER A 240 10.28 15.21 23.67
N GLU A 241 9.42 15.49 24.63
CA GLU A 241 8.79 16.80 24.74
C GLU A 241 9.82 17.93 24.86
N GLU A 242 10.87 17.73 25.67
CA GLU A 242 11.97 18.68 25.85
C GLU A 242 12.69 18.96 24.52
N GLU A 243 13.05 17.90 23.77
CA GLU A 243 13.68 18.06 22.45
C GLU A 243 12.77 18.77 21.48
N PHE A 244 11.47 18.45 21.47
CA PHE A 244 10.51 19.14 20.65
C PHE A 244 10.42 20.62 20.99
N ASP A 245 10.32 20.98 22.27
CA ASP A 245 10.20 22.38 22.71
C ASP A 245 11.43 23.21 22.36
N GLU A 246 12.61 22.64 22.52
CA GLU A 246 13.87 23.30 22.18
C GLU A 246 14.08 23.43 20.68
N THR A 247 13.69 22.44 19.91
CA THR A 247 14.17 22.28 18.53
C THR A 247 13.07 22.23 17.48
N ARG A 248 11.80 22.07 17.89
CA ARG A 248 10.65 21.82 17.01
C ARG A 248 10.82 20.60 16.11
N ASN A 249 11.64 19.63 16.55
CA ASN A 249 11.82 18.37 15.84
C ASN A 249 10.56 17.50 15.95
N GLN A 250 10.23 16.76 14.90
CA GLN A 250 9.14 15.80 14.88
C GLN A 250 9.36 14.74 13.80
N LEU A 251 8.61 13.64 13.88
CA LEU A 251 8.63 12.64 12.82
C LEU A 251 7.87 13.15 11.59
N VAL A 252 8.22 12.65 10.40
CA VAL A 252 7.70 13.16 9.13
C VAL A 252 6.74 12.16 8.50
N PRO A 253 5.43 12.43 8.46
CA PRO A 253 4.55 11.79 7.51
C PRO A 253 4.66 12.53 6.15
N PRO A 254 4.58 11.90 5.00
CA PRO A 254 4.36 10.47 4.76
C PRO A 254 5.64 9.70 4.42
N GLN A 255 6.76 10.02 5.05
CA GLN A 255 7.97 9.21 4.85
C GLN A 255 7.68 7.82 5.38
N PRO A 256 7.85 6.78 4.57
CA PRO A 256 7.48 5.45 4.99
C PRO A 256 8.33 5.04 6.19
N LEU A 257 7.66 4.54 7.21
CA LEU A 257 8.27 3.64 8.15
C LEU A 257 8.80 2.47 7.33
N TYR A 258 10.10 2.22 7.39
CA TYR A 258 10.68 1.10 6.65
C TYR A 258 11.08 -0.01 7.60
N MET A 259 10.57 -1.22 7.38
CA MET A 259 10.97 -2.42 8.12
C MET A 259 11.81 -3.33 7.25
N SER A 260 12.92 -3.81 7.78
CA SER A 260 13.77 -4.81 7.14
C SER A 260 14.26 -5.81 8.16
N GLY A 261 13.80 -7.05 8.06
CA GLY A 261 14.07 -8.09 9.05
C GLY A 261 13.51 -7.72 10.42
N ASN A 262 14.39 -7.62 11.42
CA ASN A 262 14.04 -7.23 12.79
C ASN A 262 14.25 -5.72 13.07
N LYS A 263 14.53 -4.90 12.05
CA LYS A 263 14.82 -3.46 12.20
C LYS A 263 13.71 -2.60 11.63
N LEU A 264 13.43 -1.52 12.35
CA LEU A 264 12.50 -0.46 11.98
C LEU A 264 13.29 0.85 11.83
N TYR A 265 13.09 1.53 10.72
CA TYR A 265 13.75 2.77 10.34
C TYR A 265 12.74 3.90 10.29
N VAL A 266 13.03 4.99 10.97
CA VAL A 266 12.18 6.19 11.04
C VAL A 266 13.02 7.43 10.84
N LYS A 267 12.51 8.39 10.07
CA LYS A 267 13.20 9.66 9.83
C LYS A 267 12.44 10.82 10.48
N ASP A 268 13.17 11.77 11.03
CA ASP A 268 12.63 13.04 11.54
C ASP A 268 12.78 14.19 10.53
N ILE A 269 12.22 15.37 10.84
CA ILE A 269 12.30 16.54 9.95
C ILE A 269 13.70 17.14 9.86
N LYS A 270 14.60 16.75 10.75
CA LYS A 270 16.01 17.18 10.75
C LYS A 270 16.92 16.23 9.99
N ASP A 271 16.32 15.28 9.26
CA ASP A 271 17.02 14.25 8.50
C ASP A 271 17.80 13.23 9.36
N ASN A 272 17.53 13.14 10.67
CA ASN A 272 18.09 12.07 11.49
C ASN A 272 17.34 10.76 11.21
N LEU A 273 18.11 9.68 11.12
CA LEU A 273 17.59 8.32 10.97
C LEU A 273 17.61 7.60 12.32
N HIS A 274 16.45 7.28 12.85
CA HIS A 274 16.29 6.47 14.05
C HIS A 274 16.13 5.02 13.65
N ILE A 275 16.89 4.11 14.29
CA ILE A 275 16.88 2.68 14.00
C ILE A 275 16.53 1.93 15.28
N PHE A 276 15.45 1.18 15.23
CA PHE A 276 15.02 0.29 16.31
C PHE A 276 15.26 -1.15 15.88
N GLU A 277 15.83 -1.94 16.75
CA GLU A 277 16.08 -3.36 16.51
C GLU A 277 15.33 -4.20 17.54
N ARG A 278 14.49 -5.13 17.04
CA ARG A 278 13.85 -6.10 17.91
C ARG A 278 14.87 -7.17 18.25
N GLU A 279 15.12 -7.35 19.55
CA GLU A 279 15.88 -8.50 20.03
C GLU A 279 15.07 -9.77 19.77
N ASP A 280 15.67 -10.73 19.07
CA ASP A 280 15.07 -12.05 18.91
C ASP A 280 15.08 -12.74 20.28
N ILE A 281 13.89 -13.02 20.81
CA ILE A 281 13.68 -13.77 22.05
C ILE A 281 13.72 -15.26 21.74
#